data_70a06f2ffac2ece3073589a004a9a716
#
_entry.id   70a06f2ffac2ece3073589a004a9a716
#
_cell.length_a   1.000
_cell.length_b   1.000
_cell.length_c   1.000
_cell.angle_alpha   90.00
_cell.angle_beta   90.00
_cell.angle_gamma   90.00
#
_symmetry.space_group_name_H-M   'P 1'
#
loop_
_entity.id
_entity.type
_entity.pdbx_description
1 polymer ?
#
loop_
_entity_poly.entity_id
_entity_poly.type
_entity_poly.pdbx_seq_one_letter_code
_entity_poly.pdbx_strand_id
1 'polypeptide(L)'
;MPKYGQLNEDYIATWFQRDEPGGPMWALNLMKYREQAEYSDGRESTLSGIEADNRYAPHEHLAAVGSRIVLLAPVLHHLVGDGWKWDRIAIAQYRDRMAMVEMSSNSDFQKDEQHKEAGMDFTVVLASFPVDDAPVPPQVSGARDGQLLLLQVVGDASTEDLAAEVESTRIGRLWVEDRVIGDGRRFAEARFDLISPQVADALATRAYVTDDTRYALIADPVIDDVARSLSDPTRVLF
;
A
#
# COMPACT_ATOMS: atom_id res chain seq x y z
N MET A 1 0.79 -11.08 17.78
CA MET A 1 1.66 -10.34 16.82
C MET A 1 1.44 -10.92 15.44
N PRO A 2 1.26 -10.10 14.41
CA PRO A 2 1.18 -10.61 13.05
C PRO A 2 2.45 -11.40 12.72
N LYS A 3 2.29 -12.56 12.08
CA LYS A 3 3.42 -13.43 11.71
C LYS A 3 4.20 -12.91 10.51
N TYR A 4 3.64 -11.95 9.78
CA TYR A 4 4.10 -11.42 8.50
C TYR A 4 4.71 -10.02 8.58
N GLY A 5 5.10 -9.56 9.77
CA GLY A 5 5.76 -8.29 10.04
C GLY A 5 5.67 -7.91 11.51
N GLN A 6 6.48 -6.96 11.94
CA GLN A 6 6.44 -6.47 13.31
C GLN A 6 5.47 -5.29 13.40
N LEU A 7 4.48 -5.40 14.31
CA LEU A 7 3.60 -4.30 14.67
C LEU A 7 4.40 -3.21 15.39
N ASN A 8 4.21 -1.96 15.00
CA ASN A 8 4.79 -0.80 15.68
C ASN A 8 3.85 -0.36 16.83
N GLU A 9 3.91 -1.10 17.93
CA GLU A 9 3.03 -0.86 19.08
C GLU A 9 3.20 0.54 19.67
N ASP A 10 4.44 1.05 19.71
CA ASP A 10 4.74 2.39 20.22
C ASP A 10 4.07 3.47 19.37
N TYR A 11 4.13 3.35 18.04
CA TYR A 11 3.46 4.28 17.14
C TYR A 11 1.94 4.21 17.27
N ILE A 12 1.36 3.00 17.30
CA ILE A 12 -0.08 2.81 17.47
C ILE A 12 -0.54 3.36 18.82
N ALA A 13 0.24 3.20 19.88
CA ALA A 13 -0.08 3.75 21.20
C ALA A 13 -0.23 5.28 21.17
N THR A 14 0.49 5.98 20.27
CA THR A 14 0.32 7.44 20.12
C THR A 14 -1.05 7.84 19.59
N TRP A 15 -1.75 6.95 18.86
CA TRP A 15 -3.08 7.23 18.32
C TRP A 15 -4.12 7.42 19.42
N PHE A 16 -3.98 6.67 20.53
CA PHE A 16 -4.87 6.75 21.70
C PHE A 16 -4.58 7.97 22.59
N GLN A 17 -3.45 8.67 22.36
CA GLN A 17 -3.06 9.85 23.12
C GLN A 17 -3.49 11.16 22.44
N ARG A 18 -4.07 11.07 21.24
CA ARG A 18 -4.53 12.25 20.49
C ARG A 18 -5.90 12.66 20.98
N ASP A 19 -6.11 13.95 21.12
CA ASP A 19 -7.42 14.54 21.52
C ASP A 19 -8.50 14.24 20.47
N GLU A 20 -8.10 14.12 19.19
CA GLU A 20 -8.99 13.83 18.07
C GLU A 20 -8.38 12.72 17.17
N PRO A 21 -9.20 11.89 16.52
CA PRO A 21 -8.73 10.79 15.66
C PRO A 21 -7.98 11.26 14.41
N GLY A 22 -8.06 12.54 14.08
CA GLY A 22 -7.49 13.15 12.88
C GLY A 22 -8.34 12.91 11.63
N GLY A 23 -7.79 13.30 10.48
CA GLY A 23 -8.40 13.09 9.17
C GLY A 23 -8.10 11.70 8.56
N PRO A 24 -8.54 11.48 7.32
CA PRO A 24 -8.32 10.24 6.60
C PRO A 24 -6.84 9.84 6.55
N MET A 25 -6.59 8.53 6.67
CA MET A 25 -5.28 7.90 6.62
C MET A 25 -5.22 6.91 5.46
N TRP A 26 -4.17 6.98 4.66
CA TRP A 26 -3.86 6.02 3.60
C TRP A 26 -2.85 4.99 4.12
N ALA A 27 -3.29 3.76 4.37
CA ALA A 27 -2.42 2.66 4.74
C ALA A 27 -1.85 2.03 3.45
N LEU A 28 -0.64 2.41 3.08
CA LEU A 28 0.09 1.83 1.94
C LEU A 28 0.69 0.49 2.36
N ASN A 29 0.27 -0.58 1.68
CA ASN A 29 0.74 -1.94 1.91
C ASN A 29 1.64 -2.38 0.77
N LEU A 30 2.83 -2.85 1.10
CA LEU A 30 3.69 -3.65 0.23
C LEU A 30 3.63 -5.09 0.72
N MET A 31 3.23 -6.04 -0.15
CA MET A 31 2.91 -7.41 0.24
C MET A 31 3.74 -8.43 -0.52
N LYS A 32 4.36 -9.33 0.24
CA LYS A 32 5.03 -10.54 -0.25
C LYS A 32 4.23 -11.75 0.21
N TYR A 33 3.88 -12.63 -0.73
CA TYR A 33 3.11 -13.83 -0.43
C TYR A 33 3.99 -15.07 -0.32
N ARG A 34 3.52 -16.05 0.46
CA ARG A 34 4.04 -17.42 0.45
C ARG A 34 3.67 -18.12 -0.86
N GLU A 35 4.46 -19.10 -1.25
CA GLU A 35 4.09 -19.98 -2.38
C GLU A 35 2.82 -20.76 -2.05
N GLN A 36 2.71 -21.29 -0.83
CA GLN A 36 1.55 -22.01 -0.30
C GLN A 36 1.11 -21.38 1.02
N ALA A 37 -0.20 -21.23 1.19
CA ALA A 37 -0.77 -20.67 2.42
C ALA A 37 -0.60 -21.62 3.60
N GLU A 38 -0.15 -21.08 4.75
CA GLU A 38 0.11 -21.81 5.98
C GLU A 38 -0.80 -21.29 7.09
N TYR A 39 -1.88 -22.02 7.40
CA TYR A 39 -2.81 -21.65 8.45
C TYR A 39 -2.28 -21.98 9.83
N SER A 40 -2.51 -21.08 10.79
CA SER A 40 -2.01 -21.21 12.17
C SER A 40 -2.67 -22.34 12.98
N ASP A 41 -3.86 -22.80 12.55
CA ASP A 41 -4.57 -23.93 13.15
C ASP A 41 -4.06 -25.29 12.65
N GLY A 42 -3.08 -25.31 11.74
CA GLY A 42 -2.46 -26.52 11.21
C GLY A 42 -3.27 -27.24 10.14
N ARG A 43 -4.40 -26.67 9.69
CA ARG A 43 -5.13 -27.26 8.55
C ARG A 43 -4.30 -27.23 7.28
N GLU A 44 -4.36 -28.31 6.52
CA GLU A 44 -3.74 -28.36 5.20
C GLU A 44 -4.47 -27.40 4.23
N SER A 45 -3.70 -26.79 3.35
CA SER A 45 -4.23 -25.90 2.30
C SER A 45 -3.48 -26.15 1.00
N THR A 46 -4.22 -26.15 -0.10
CA THR A 46 -3.66 -26.17 -1.47
C THR A 46 -3.62 -24.78 -2.09
N LEU A 47 -4.08 -23.75 -1.38
CA LEU A 47 -4.08 -22.38 -1.86
C LEU A 47 -2.67 -21.83 -1.88
N SER A 48 -2.36 -21.04 -2.92
CA SER A 48 -1.23 -20.13 -2.87
C SER A 48 -1.48 -19.01 -1.87
N GLY A 49 -0.42 -18.29 -1.46
CA GLY A 49 -0.55 -17.16 -0.55
C GLY A 49 -1.46 -16.06 -1.09
N ILE A 50 -1.36 -15.76 -2.40
CA ILE A 50 -2.20 -14.75 -3.05
C ILE A 50 -3.68 -15.19 -3.12
N GLU A 51 -3.96 -16.48 -3.32
CA GLU A 51 -5.33 -16.99 -3.28
C GLU A 51 -5.93 -16.92 -1.88
N ALA A 52 -5.14 -17.16 -0.86
CA ALA A 52 -5.56 -16.99 0.53
C ALA A 52 -5.88 -15.52 0.83
N ASP A 53 -5.01 -14.57 0.46
CA ASP A 53 -5.25 -13.13 0.62
C ASP A 53 -6.50 -12.67 -0.17
N ASN A 54 -6.77 -13.24 -1.34
CA ASN A 54 -7.99 -12.95 -2.09
C ASN A 54 -9.26 -13.42 -1.35
N ARG A 55 -9.18 -14.44 -0.48
CA ARG A 55 -10.31 -14.86 0.38
C ARG A 55 -10.52 -13.95 1.59
N TYR A 56 -9.48 -13.28 2.03
CA TYR A 56 -9.57 -12.26 3.09
C TYR A 56 -10.55 -11.14 2.73
N ALA A 57 -10.54 -10.66 1.46
CA ALA A 57 -11.52 -9.73 0.85
C ALA A 57 -12.08 -8.64 1.82
N PRO A 58 -11.26 -7.68 2.30
CA PRO A 58 -11.62 -6.81 3.43
C PRO A 58 -12.66 -5.72 3.12
N HIS A 59 -13.27 -5.73 1.93
CA HIS A 59 -14.12 -4.64 1.46
C HIS A 59 -15.32 -4.33 2.39
N GLU A 60 -16.02 -5.37 2.85
CA GLU A 60 -17.16 -5.20 3.75
C GLU A 60 -16.73 -4.68 5.13
N HIS A 61 -15.63 -5.19 5.66
CA HIS A 61 -15.06 -4.75 6.94
C HIS A 61 -14.58 -3.30 6.89
N LEU A 62 -13.93 -2.90 5.79
CA LEU A 62 -13.54 -1.51 5.55
C LEU A 62 -14.75 -0.60 5.45
N ALA A 63 -15.76 -1.00 4.66
CA ALA A 63 -16.99 -0.21 4.52
C ALA A 63 -17.72 -0.02 5.85
N ALA A 64 -17.75 -1.04 6.71
CA ALA A 64 -18.39 -0.98 8.03
C ALA A 64 -17.77 0.11 8.94
N VAL A 65 -16.48 0.44 8.75
CA VAL A 65 -15.78 1.51 9.49
C VAL A 65 -15.59 2.79 8.67
N GLY A 66 -16.36 2.96 7.57
CA GLY A 66 -16.29 4.15 6.71
C GLY A 66 -14.98 4.27 5.94
N SER A 67 -14.40 3.14 5.53
CA SER A 67 -13.10 3.03 4.87
C SER A 67 -13.21 2.24 3.58
N ARG A 68 -12.20 2.27 2.71
CA ARG A 68 -12.23 1.60 1.40
C ARG A 68 -10.85 1.27 0.85
N ILE A 69 -10.76 0.37 -0.12
CA ILE A 69 -9.57 0.17 -0.95
C ILE A 69 -9.57 1.24 -2.05
N VAL A 70 -8.45 1.95 -2.20
CA VAL A 70 -8.24 2.95 -3.26
C VAL A 70 -7.16 2.56 -4.27
N LEU A 71 -6.33 1.58 -3.93
CA LEU A 71 -5.36 0.97 -4.83
C LEU A 71 -5.28 -0.52 -4.56
N LEU A 72 -5.23 -1.31 -5.62
CA LEU A 72 -4.83 -2.71 -5.60
C LEU A 72 -4.09 -3.02 -6.89
N ALA A 73 -2.81 -3.38 -6.82
CA ALA A 73 -1.95 -3.49 -7.98
C ALA A 73 -0.94 -4.64 -7.84
N PRO A 74 -1.02 -5.70 -8.69
CA PRO A 74 0.07 -6.64 -8.86
C PRO A 74 1.36 -5.93 -9.30
N VAL A 75 2.50 -6.32 -8.72
CA VAL A 75 3.82 -5.79 -9.09
C VAL A 75 4.34 -6.54 -10.31
N LEU A 76 4.76 -5.82 -11.33
CA LEU A 76 5.36 -6.36 -12.54
C LEU A 76 6.89 -6.32 -12.49
N HIS A 77 7.47 -5.18 -12.06
CA HIS A 77 8.91 -4.98 -12.04
C HIS A 77 9.38 -4.32 -10.74
N HIS A 78 10.52 -4.79 -10.26
CA HIS A 78 11.26 -4.19 -9.15
C HIS A 78 12.46 -3.47 -9.73
N LEU A 79 12.44 -2.14 -9.71
CA LEU A 79 13.53 -1.33 -10.24
C LEU A 79 14.59 -1.10 -9.17
N VAL A 80 14.18 -0.60 -8.00
CA VAL A 80 15.05 -0.30 -6.87
C VAL A 80 14.49 -0.96 -5.61
N GLY A 81 15.37 -1.41 -4.73
CA GLY A 81 15.03 -1.98 -3.43
C GLY A 81 16.15 -2.84 -2.85
N ASP A 82 15.90 -3.43 -1.70
CA ASP A 82 16.82 -4.23 -0.89
C ASP A 82 16.87 -5.73 -1.22
N GLY A 83 16.21 -6.12 -2.31
CA GLY A 83 16.11 -7.53 -2.73
C GLY A 83 14.79 -8.22 -2.36
N TRP A 84 13.94 -7.65 -1.48
CA TRP A 84 12.58 -8.12 -1.32
C TRP A 84 11.80 -7.99 -2.63
N LYS A 85 11.10 -9.07 -2.99
CA LYS A 85 10.29 -9.14 -4.20
C LYS A 85 8.83 -9.05 -3.81
N TRP A 86 8.30 -7.85 -3.79
CA TRP A 86 6.90 -7.58 -3.50
C TRP A 86 6.00 -8.10 -4.62
N ASP A 87 4.91 -8.76 -4.27
CA ASP A 87 3.99 -9.34 -5.26
C ASP A 87 2.81 -8.42 -5.54
N ARG A 88 2.41 -7.61 -4.55
CA ARG A 88 1.24 -6.72 -4.66
C ARG A 88 1.42 -5.44 -3.83
N ILE A 89 0.83 -4.37 -4.33
CA ILE A 89 0.66 -3.10 -3.63
C ILE A 89 -0.83 -2.90 -3.37
N ALA A 90 -1.20 -2.42 -2.18
CA ALA A 90 -2.55 -1.96 -1.89
C ALA A 90 -2.54 -0.69 -1.05
N ILE A 91 -3.58 0.14 -1.19
CA ILE A 91 -3.86 1.24 -0.28
C ILE A 91 -5.28 1.09 0.23
N ALA A 92 -5.42 0.99 1.55
CA ALA A 92 -6.68 1.19 2.24
C ALA A 92 -6.74 2.64 2.75
N GLN A 93 -7.74 3.40 2.30
CA GLN A 93 -8.06 4.71 2.86
C GLN A 93 -8.99 4.49 4.04
N TYR A 94 -8.49 4.72 5.24
CA TYR A 94 -9.28 4.72 6.47
C TYR A 94 -9.90 6.10 6.69
N ARG A 95 -11.12 6.15 7.25
CA ARG A 95 -11.79 7.37 7.70
C ARG A 95 -10.90 8.20 8.62
N ASP A 96 -10.20 7.51 9.52
CA ASP A 96 -9.21 8.02 10.45
C ASP A 96 -8.35 6.86 10.99
N ARG A 97 -7.37 7.15 11.84
CA ARG A 97 -6.51 6.11 12.46
C ARG A 97 -7.29 5.13 13.32
N MET A 98 -8.32 5.60 14.03
CA MET A 98 -9.12 4.79 14.94
C MET A 98 -10.04 3.82 14.19
N ALA A 99 -10.44 4.13 12.95
CA ALA A 99 -11.18 3.20 12.10
C ALA A 99 -10.38 1.91 11.82
N MET A 100 -9.04 2.00 11.69
CA MET A 100 -8.19 0.81 11.56
C MET A 100 -8.21 -0.04 12.84
N VAL A 101 -8.17 0.59 14.01
CA VAL A 101 -8.26 -0.10 15.32
C VAL A 101 -9.64 -0.72 15.51
N GLU A 102 -10.70 0.01 15.16
CA GLU A 102 -12.09 -0.46 15.22
C GLU A 102 -12.27 -1.72 14.36
N MET A 103 -11.81 -1.70 13.12
CA MET A 103 -11.86 -2.84 12.22
C MET A 103 -11.09 -4.03 12.77
N SER A 104 -9.85 -3.83 13.23
CA SER A 104 -9.00 -4.90 13.76
C SER A 104 -9.53 -5.52 15.06
N SER A 105 -10.37 -4.79 15.80
CA SER A 105 -11.03 -5.27 17.02
C SER A 105 -12.30 -6.06 16.77
N ASN A 106 -12.80 -6.08 15.51
CA ASN A 106 -14.02 -6.78 15.14
C ASN A 106 -13.76 -8.29 15.03
N SER A 107 -14.58 -9.10 15.71
CA SER A 107 -14.43 -10.57 15.75
C SER A 107 -14.63 -11.25 14.39
N ASP A 108 -15.48 -10.70 13.52
CA ASP A 108 -15.71 -11.27 12.20
C ASP A 108 -14.53 -10.94 11.26
N PHE A 109 -14.00 -9.70 11.35
CA PHE A 109 -12.75 -9.35 10.69
C PHE A 109 -11.59 -10.29 11.08
N GLN A 110 -11.42 -10.57 12.38
CA GLN A 110 -10.36 -11.46 12.88
C GLN A 110 -10.48 -12.91 12.35
N LYS A 111 -11.70 -13.38 12.07
CA LYS A 111 -11.91 -14.68 11.42
C LYS A 111 -11.43 -14.69 9.98
N ASP A 112 -11.66 -13.60 9.25
CA ASP A 112 -11.25 -13.50 7.85
C ASP A 112 -9.75 -13.16 7.73
N GLU A 113 -9.21 -12.39 8.68
CA GLU A 113 -7.78 -12.03 8.74
C GLU A 113 -6.85 -13.25 8.76
N GLN A 114 -7.31 -14.42 9.29
CA GLN A 114 -6.54 -15.66 9.25
C GLN A 114 -6.12 -16.05 7.82
N HIS A 115 -6.92 -15.69 6.81
CA HIS A 115 -6.59 -15.95 5.40
C HIS A 115 -5.43 -15.08 4.92
N LYS A 116 -5.41 -13.80 5.31
CA LYS A 116 -4.29 -12.90 5.06
C LYS A 116 -3.03 -13.40 5.77
N GLU A 117 -3.14 -13.75 7.05
CA GLU A 117 -2.00 -14.29 7.82
C GLU A 117 -1.42 -15.56 7.20
N ALA A 118 -2.29 -16.47 6.74
CA ALA A 118 -1.86 -17.71 6.11
C ALA A 118 -1.12 -17.46 4.80
N GLY A 119 -1.55 -16.49 4.01
CA GLY A 119 -1.00 -16.19 2.69
C GLY A 119 0.24 -15.31 2.73
N MET A 120 0.41 -14.50 3.77
CA MET A 120 1.44 -13.47 3.83
C MET A 120 2.78 -14.03 4.32
N ASP A 121 3.85 -13.87 3.52
CA ASP A 121 5.22 -14.12 3.94
C ASP A 121 5.76 -12.91 4.72
N PHE A 122 5.62 -11.72 4.11
CA PHE A 122 6.01 -10.47 4.74
C PHE A 122 5.18 -9.30 4.21
N THR A 123 4.98 -8.26 5.05
CA THR A 123 4.34 -7.01 4.64
C THR A 123 4.94 -5.80 5.33
N VAL A 124 4.92 -4.68 4.62
CA VAL A 124 5.13 -3.35 5.17
C VAL A 124 3.82 -2.57 5.03
N VAL A 125 3.35 -1.98 6.10
CA VAL A 125 2.16 -1.11 6.13
C VAL A 125 2.58 0.27 6.65
N LEU A 126 2.44 1.29 5.81
CA LEU A 126 2.82 2.67 6.09
C LEU A 126 1.57 3.51 6.33
N ALA A 127 1.52 4.19 7.49
CA ALA A 127 0.53 5.22 7.75
C ALA A 127 0.92 6.49 7.01
N SER A 128 0.12 6.89 6.03
CA SER A 128 0.48 7.95 5.11
C SER A 128 -0.66 8.96 4.96
N PHE A 129 -0.29 10.19 4.60
CA PHE A 129 -1.22 11.32 4.49
C PHE A 129 -0.87 12.16 3.26
N PRO A 130 -1.86 12.88 2.66
CA PRO A 130 -1.59 13.75 1.52
C PRO A 130 -0.54 14.81 1.84
N VAL A 131 0.30 15.12 0.86
CA VAL A 131 1.21 16.28 0.92
C VAL A 131 0.39 17.53 0.63
N ASP A 132 0.32 18.49 1.59
CA ASP A 132 -0.59 19.64 1.54
C ASP A 132 -0.41 20.55 0.33
N ASP A 133 0.81 20.64 -0.21
CA ASP A 133 1.17 21.48 -1.36
C ASP A 133 1.24 20.71 -2.68
N ALA A 134 0.86 19.42 -2.65
CA ALA A 134 0.84 18.64 -3.88
C ALA A 134 -0.19 19.21 -4.86
N PRO A 135 0.17 19.39 -6.14
CA PRO A 135 -0.80 19.81 -7.14
C PRO A 135 -1.97 18.81 -7.14
N VAL A 136 -3.20 19.35 -7.19
CA VAL A 136 -4.40 18.51 -7.35
C VAL A 136 -4.20 17.64 -8.59
N PRO A 137 -4.23 16.31 -8.47
CA PRO A 137 -4.03 15.45 -9.61
C PRO A 137 -5.05 15.81 -10.71
N PRO A 138 -4.66 15.81 -11.99
CA PRO A 138 -5.64 15.97 -13.05
C PRO A 138 -6.73 14.91 -12.81
N GLN A 139 -8.00 15.32 -12.96
CA GLN A 139 -9.11 14.37 -12.86
C GLN A 139 -8.93 13.32 -13.96
N VAL A 140 -8.30 12.22 -13.62
CA VAL A 140 -8.18 11.07 -14.52
C VAL A 140 -9.54 10.39 -14.49
N SER A 141 -10.44 10.91 -15.32
CA SER A 141 -11.73 10.29 -15.55
C SER A 141 -11.57 9.26 -16.66
N GLY A 142 -11.72 8.00 -16.31
CA GLY A 142 -11.75 6.90 -17.27
C GLY A 142 -10.74 5.80 -16.98
N ALA A 143 -10.96 4.67 -17.65
CA ALA A 143 -10.01 3.57 -17.67
C ALA A 143 -8.62 4.10 -18.12
N ARG A 144 -7.57 3.60 -17.51
CA ARG A 144 -6.17 4.03 -17.71
C ARG A 144 -5.59 3.78 -19.10
N ASP A 145 -6.32 3.51 -20.12
CA ASP A 145 -5.83 3.25 -21.48
C ASP A 145 -4.51 2.44 -21.53
N GLY A 146 -4.39 1.41 -20.65
CA GLY A 146 -3.20 0.57 -20.56
C GLY A 146 -1.98 1.20 -19.86
N GLN A 147 -2.11 2.33 -19.18
CA GLN A 147 -1.01 2.90 -18.38
C GLN A 147 -0.72 2.06 -17.13
N LEU A 148 0.56 2.00 -16.75
CA LEU A 148 1.07 1.32 -15.57
C LEU A 148 1.37 2.33 -14.46
N LEU A 149 1.43 1.85 -13.23
CA LEU A 149 1.79 2.64 -12.06
C LEU A 149 3.28 2.50 -11.78
N LEU A 150 4.01 3.60 -11.71
CA LEU A 150 5.31 3.70 -11.07
C LEU A 150 5.10 4.19 -9.63
N LEU A 151 5.32 3.30 -8.66
CA LEU A 151 5.36 3.63 -7.24
C LEU A 151 6.80 3.82 -6.81
N GLN A 152 7.09 4.95 -6.18
CA GLN A 152 8.36 5.20 -5.48
C GLN A 152 8.07 5.44 -4.01
N VAL A 153 8.68 4.64 -3.11
CA VAL A 153 8.65 4.83 -1.66
C VAL A 153 10.05 5.19 -1.23
N VAL A 154 10.25 6.37 -0.66
CA VAL A 154 11.58 6.94 -0.42
C VAL A 154 11.77 7.35 1.04
N GLY A 155 12.99 7.19 1.54
CA GLY A 155 13.41 7.70 2.84
C GLY A 155 13.76 9.19 2.80
N ASP A 156 14.01 9.80 3.98
CA ASP A 156 14.24 11.24 4.17
C ASP A 156 15.41 11.81 3.33
N ALA A 157 16.43 10.99 3.06
CA ALA A 157 17.63 11.45 2.36
C ALA A 157 17.54 11.34 0.84
N SER A 158 16.50 10.73 0.29
CA SER A 158 16.41 10.48 -1.15
C SER A 158 15.83 11.66 -1.89
N THR A 159 16.64 12.26 -2.75
CA THR A 159 16.22 13.31 -3.70
C THR A 159 15.89 12.76 -5.09
N GLU A 160 16.16 11.45 -5.34
CA GLU A 160 15.95 10.84 -6.64
C GLU A 160 14.46 10.66 -6.93
N ASP A 161 14.09 10.95 -8.16
CA ASP A 161 12.73 10.79 -8.68
C ASP A 161 12.79 10.25 -10.11
N LEU A 162 12.59 8.93 -10.26
CA LEU A 162 12.63 8.28 -11.57
C LEU A 162 11.55 8.80 -12.52
N ALA A 163 10.43 9.29 -11.97
CA ALA A 163 9.37 9.87 -12.79
C ALA A 163 9.81 11.19 -13.47
N ALA A 164 10.74 11.93 -12.86
CA ALA A 164 11.29 13.15 -13.45
C ALA A 164 12.21 12.89 -14.67
N GLU A 165 12.66 11.64 -14.84
CA GLU A 165 13.58 11.26 -15.92
C GLU A 165 12.86 10.69 -17.15
N VAL A 166 11.55 10.50 -17.07
CA VAL A 166 10.73 9.85 -18.11
C VAL A 166 9.43 10.58 -18.33
N GLU A 167 8.74 10.26 -19.42
CA GLU A 167 7.37 10.72 -19.63
C GLU A 167 6.44 10.04 -18.63
N SER A 168 5.89 10.83 -17.71
CA SER A 168 5.03 10.36 -16.63
C SER A 168 3.98 11.40 -16.25
N THR A 169 2.93 10.97 -15.58
CA THR A 169 1.91 11.85 -14.99
C THR A 169 1.81 11.57 -13.51
N ARG A 170 2.22 12.51 -12.65
CA ARG A 170 2.06 12.42 -11.20
C ARG A 170 0.57 12.44 -10.84
N ILE A 171 0.10 11.39 -10.17
CA ILE A 171 -1.30 11.26 -9.72
C ILE A 171 -1.46 11.39 -8.21
N GLY A 172 -0.37 11.36 -7.45
CA GLY A 172 -0.43 11.54 -6.02
C GLY A 172 0.93 11.53 -5.33
N ARG A 173 0.95 12.14 -4.14
CA ARG A 173 2.06 12.10 -3.18
C ARG A 173 1.48 11.97 -1.78
N LEU A 174 2.06 11.06 -1.01
CA LEU A 174 1.74 10.87 0.40
C LEU A 174 3.02 11.01 1.22
N TRP A 175 3.01 11.84 2.27
CA TRP A 175 4.05 11.76 3.27
C TRP A 175 3.77 10.61 4.22
N VAL A 176 4.80 9.95 4.70
CA VAL A 176 4.71 8.79 5.59
C VAL A 176 4.98 9.26 7.03
N GLU A 177 3.99 9.11 7.91
CA GLU A 177 4.14 9.46 9.33
C GLU A 177 5.00 8.42 10.05
N ASP A 178 4.66 7.14 9.88
CA ASP A 178 5.46 6.01 10.38
C ASP A 178 4.93 4.70 9.76
N ARG A 179 5.61 3.59 10.05
CA ARG A 179 5.11 2.27 9.74
C ARG A 179 4.12 1.79 10.80
N VAL A 180 3.08 1.10 10.38
CA VAL A 180 2.16 0.36 11.26
C VAL A 180 2.67 -1.07 11.46
N ILE A 181 3.09 -1.70 10.35
CA ILE A 181 3.68 -3.04 10.32
C ILE A 181 4.94 -3.00 9.46
N GLY A 182 5.99 -3.72 9.84
CA GLY A 182 7.21 -3.80 9.03
C GLY A 182 8.41 -4.31 9.80
N ASP A 183 9.62 -3.95 9.34
CA ASP A 183 10.91 -4.44 9.84
C ASP A 183 11.78 -3.35 10.50
N GLY A 184 11.24 -2.18 10.76
CA GLY A 184 11.97 -1.07 11.39
C GLY A 184 12.51 -0.05 10.42
N ARG A 185 12.50 -0.30 9.11
CA ARG A 185 12.87 0.71 8.11
C ARG A 185 11.94 1.91 8.16
N ARG A 186 12.47 3.06 7.81
CA ARG A 186 11.74 4.34 7.78
C ARG A 186 11.67 4.88 6.37
N PHE A 187 10.49 5.36 6.02
CA PHE A 187 10.22 6.02 4.77
C PHE A 187 9.60 7.39 5.05
N ALA A 188 9.81 8.35 4.17
CA ALA A 188 9.30 9.71 4.31
C ALA A 188 8.15 9.99 3.36
N GLU A 189 8.18 9.42 2.16
CA GLU A 189 7.24 9.75 1.11
C GLU A 189 6.95 8.56 0.20
N ALA A 190 5.70 8.50 -0.32
CA ALA A 190 5.30 7.66 -1.43
C ALA A 190 4.80 8.53 -2.58
N ARG A 191 5.29 8.25 -3.80
CA ARG A 191 4.99 8.97 -5.05
C ARG A 191 4.36 8.03 -6.03
N PHE A 192 3.29 8.47 -6.68
CA PHE A 192 2.48 7.68 -7.60
C PHE A 192 2.44 8.38 -8.96
N ASP A 193 2.96 7.72 -9.98
CA ASP A 193 3.03 8.23 -11.35
C ASP A 193 2.44 7.23 -12.34
N LEU A 194 1.69 7.71 -13.32
CA LEU A 194 1.28 6.91 -14.47
C LEU A 194 2.34 7.00 -15.55
N ILE A 195 2.69 5.85 -16.13
CA ILE A 195 3.66 5.70 -17.21
C ILE A 195 3.09 4.80 -18.31
N SER A 196 3.54 4.97 -19.53
CA SER A 196 3.19 4.06 -20.62
C SER A 196 3.90 2.72 -20.50
N PRO A 197 3.37 1.62 -21.09
CA PRO A 197 4.07 0.33 -21.12
C PRO A 197 5.48 0.43 -21.72
N GLN A 198 5.67 1.27 -22.74
CA GLN A 198 6.99 1.49 -23.36
C GLN A 198 7.99 2.13 -22.41
N VAL A 199 7.55 3.08 -21.58
CA VAL A 199 8.38 3.67 -20.52
C VAL A 199 8.68 2.63 -19.44
N ALA A 200 7.71 1.80 -19.06
CA ALA A 200 7.89 0.72 -18.10
C ALA A 200 8.94 -0.29 -18.56
N ASP A 201 8.87 -0.75 -19.81
CA ASP A 201 9.85 -1.65 -20.42
C ASP A 201 11.26 -1.01 -20.42
N ALA A 202 11.36 0.26 -20.81
CA ALA A 202 12.62 0.99 -20.82
C ALA A 202 13.23 1.12 -19.42
N LEU A 203 12.42 1.41 -18.39
CA LEU A 203 12.87 1.44 -17.00
C LEU A 203 13.30 0.05 -16.52
N ALA A 204 12.55 -1.00 -16.82
CA ALA A 204 12.84 -2.37 -16.39
C ALA A 204 14.18 -2.93 -16.94
N THR A 205 14.68 -2.38 -18.06
CA THR A 205 15.96 -2.77 -18.65
C THR A 205 17.17 -2.04 -18.07
N ARG A 206 16.96 -0.98 -17.28
CA ARG A 206 18.05 -0.20 -16.66
C ARG A 206 18.69 -0.98 -15.50
N ALA A 207 19.97 -0.75 -15.28
CA ALA A 207 20.66 -1.21 -14.08
C ALA A 207 20.47 -0.18 -12.95
N TYR A 208 20.03 -0.63 -11.79
CA TYR A 208 19.87 0.19 -10.60
C TYR A 208 20.77 -0.30 -9.47
N VAL A 209 21.19 0.65 -8.64
CA VAL A 209 21.92 0.32 -7.41
C VAL A 209 20.94 -0.20 -6.36
N THR A 210 21.29 -1.31 -5.70
CA THR A 210 20.52 -1.82 -4.56
C THR A 210 20.50 -0.79 -3.45
N ASP A 211 19.31 -0.52 -2.91
CA ASP A 211 19.08 0.51 -1.91
C ASP A 211 18.00 0.00 -0.93
N ASP A 212 18.32 0.00 0.36
CA ASP A 212 17.41 -0.42 1.44
C ASP A 212 16.58 0.74 2.02
N THR A 213 16.86 1.96 1.56
CA THR A 213 16.15 3.18 2.00
C THR A 213 15.00 3.57 1.07
N ARG A 214 14.83 2.87 -0.05
CA ARG A 214 13.79 3.18 -1.02
C ARG A 214 13.33 1.96 -1.82
N TYR A 215 12.13 2.05 -2.35
CA TYR A 215 11.60 1.16 -3.38
C TYR A 215 11.16 1.93 -4.61
N ALA A 216 11.37 1.36 -5.79
CA ALA A 216 10.74 1.78 -7.04
C ALA A 216 10.16 0.54 -7.72
N LEU A 217 8.85 0.51 -7.89
CA LEU A 217 8.08 -0.63 -8.38
C LEU A 217 7.21 -0.20 -9.55
N ILE A 218 7.11 -1.05 -10.57
CA ILE A 218 6.10 -0.91 -11.62
C ILE A 218 5.01 -1.93 -11.36
N ALA A 219 3.76 -1.49 -11.35
CA ALA A 219 2.61 -2.32 -11.06
C ALA A 219 1.47 -2.06 -12.06
N ASP A 220 0.58 -3.06 -12.23
CA ASP A 220 -0.61 -2.98 -13.06
C ASP A 220 -1.87 -2.97 -12.18
N PRO A 221 -2.40 -1.79 -11.81
CA PRO A 221 -3.50 -1.72 -10.89
C PRO A 221 -4.81 -2.25 -11.45
N VAL A 222 -5.46 -3.08 -10.64
CA VAL A 222 -6.83 -3.57 -10.85
C VAL A 222 -7.87 -2.68 -10.15
N ILE A 223 -7.45 -1.93 -9.13
CA ILE A 223 -8.20 -0.82 -8.52
C ILE A 223 -7.28 0.39 -8.53
N ASP A 224 -7.76 1.51 -9.05
CA ASP A 224 -7.08 2.79 -9.02
C ASP A 224 -8.05 3.95 -8.81
N ASP A 225 -8.09 4.40 -7.58
CA ASP A 225 -8.83 5.56 -7.15
C ASP A 225 -7.92 6.54 -6.37
N VAL A 226 -6.59 6.41 -6.55
CA VAL A 226 -5.60 7.20 -5.79
C VAL A 226 -5.83 8.69 -6.01
N ALA A 227 -5.80 9.15 -7.26
CA ALA A 227 -5.98 10.56 -7.59
C ALA A 227 -7.30 11.13 -7.05
N ARG A 228 -8.39 10.37 -7.18
CA ARG A 228 -9.69 10.78 -6.66
C ARG A 228 -9.70 10.82 -5.14
N SER A 229 -9.11 9.83 -4.46
CA SER A 229 -9.06 9.77 -3.00
C SER A 229 -8.29 10.95 -2.39
N LEU A 230 -7.31 11.48 -3.11
CA LEU A 230 -6.54 12.65 -2.70
C LEU A 230 -7.27 13.97 -2.99
N SER A 231 -8.05 14.03 -4.08
CA SER A 231 -8.81 15.22 -4.45
C SER A 231 -10.08 15.43 -3.60
N ASP A 232 -10.68 14.33 -3.11
CA ASP A 232 -11.86 14.35 -2.23
C ASP A 232 -11.69 13.28 -1.12
N PRO A 233 -10.85 13.57 -0.12
CA PRO A 233 -10.51 12.60 0.93
C PRO A 233 -11.70 12.23 1.83
N THR A 234 -12.73 13.04 1.87
CA THR A 234 -13.91 12.80 2.71
C THR A 234 -15.01 12.02 2.01
N ARG A 235 -14.88 11.78 0.71
CA ARG A 235 -15.89 11.06 -0.06
C ARG A 235 -15.87 9.58 0.25
N VAL A 236 -16.76 9.16 1.13
CA VAL A 236 -17.10 7.75 1.31
C VAL A 236 -18.06 7.37 0.18
N LEU A 237 -17.64 6.49 -0.72
CA LEU A 237 -18.56 5.91 -1.70
C LEU A 237 -19.30 4.76 -0.98
N PHE A 238 -20.59 4.95 -0.79
CA PHE A 238 -21.53 3.90 -0.41
C PHE A 238 -21.93 3.10 -1.65
#